data_d67d103dc96647ea7446a615e87cbf6b
#
_entry.id   d67d103dc96647ea7446a615e87cbf6b
#
_cell.length_a   1.000
_cell.length_b   1.000
_cell.length_c   1.000
_cell.angle_alpha   90.00
_cell.angle_beta   90.00
_cell.angle_gamma   90.00
#
_symmetry.space_group_name_H-M   'P 1'
#
loop_
_entity.id
_entity.type
_entity.pdbx_description
1 polymer ?
#
loop_
_entity_poly.entity_id
_entity_poly.type
_entity_poly.pdbx_seq_one_letter_code
_entity_poly.pdbx_strand_id
1 'polypeptide(L)'
;MIYVIFFTIIFVISLYLVTLRKESKFEITKTKLIMTYTPITIATYFLQKEKDSRTITPMKIIKLVYIAQGWYLALKNGNSLISENAEAWKYGPVIPSLYDRFKNWGSSVINEIPNIDTSIIEKDDLEVLDDVWNNYGDKSGIQLSGKTHEPNTPWSKTWEKARETTKKEDLIIPNSLIMQHYQNLLSVK
;
A
#
# COMPACT_ATOMS: atom_id res chain seq x y z
N MET A 1 10.10 -4.87 63.36
CA MET A 1 11.01 -5.28 62.27
C MET A 1 10.26 -6.06 61.17
N ILE A 2 9.41 -7.04 61.49
CA ILE A 2 8.64 -7.86 60.52
C ILE A 2 7.67 -7.04 59.65
N TYR A 3 6.98 -6.04 60.20
CA TYR A 3 6.03 -5.19 59.45
C TYR A 3 6.69 -4.32 58.38
N VAL A 4 7.91 -3.83 58.61
CA VAL A 4 8.66 -3.03 57.65
C VAL A 4 9.07 -3.85 56.43
N ILE A 5 9.49 -5.12 56.66
CA ILE A 5 9.85 -6.06 55.60
C ILE A 5 8.62 -6.42 54.71
N PHE A 6 7.47 -6.61 55.35
CA PHE A 6 6.22 -6.94 54.66
C PHE A 6 5.74 -5.77 53.74
N PHE A 7 5.84 -4.53 54.21
CA PHE A 7 5.51 -3.33 53.45
C PHE A 7 6.47 -3.14 52.26
N THR A 8 7.76 -3.37 52.44
CA THR A 8 8.72 -3.23 51.34
C THR A 8 8.52 -4.29 50.26
N ILE A 9 8.18 -5.53 50.62
CA ILE A 9 7.91 -6.62 49.69
C ILE A 9 6.63 -6.30 48.86
N ILE A 10 5.55 -5.82 49.50
CA ILE A 10 4.31 -5.45 48.80
C ILE A 10 4.57 -4.28 47.85
N PHE A 11 5.38 -3.31 48.25
CA PHE A 11 5.70 -2.14 47.41
C PHE A 11 6.52 -2.55 46.19
N VAL A 12 7.52 -3.43 46.36
CA VAL A 12 8.34 -3.96 45.25
C VAL A 12 7.50 -4.79 44.28
N ILE A 13 6.61 -5.65 44.79
CA ILE A 13 5.69 -6.44 43.94
C ILE A 13 4.74 -5.52 43.17
N SER A 14 4.19 -4.47 43.83
CA SER A 14 3.34 -3.50 43.17
C SER A 14 4.06 -2.75 42.06
N LEU A 15 5.31 -2.31 42.29
CA LEU A 15 6.14 -1.67 41.28
C LEU A 15 6.42 -2.62 40.09
N TYR A 16 6.75 -3.88 40.38
CA TYR A 16 7.00 -4.89 39.36
C TYR A 16 5.75 -5.19 38.50
N LEU A 17 4.57 -5.26 39.11
CA LEU A 17 3.30 -5.44 38.41
C LEU A 17 2.95 -4.22 37.52
N VAL A 18 3.28 -3.00 37.98
CA VAL A 18 3.10 -1.78 37.17
C VAL A 18 4.05 -1.76 35.98
N THR A 19 5.31 -2.19 36.12
CA THR A 19 6.26 -2.29 35.00
C THR A 19 5.83 -3.35 34.01
N LEU A 20 5.42 -4.54 34.45
CA LEU A 20 4.88 -5.59 33.57
C LEU A 20 3.64 -5.14 32.83
N ARG A 21 2.76 -4.39 33.48
CA ARG A 21 1.53 -3.83 32.85
C ARG A 21 1.86 -2.75 31.81
N LYS A 22 2.95 -2.02 32.02
CA LYS A 22 3.47 -1.01 31.08
C LYS A 22 4.11 -1.67 29.86
N GLU A 23 4.90 -2.73 30.07
CA GLU A 23 5.51 -3.52 29.01
C GLU A 23 4.45 -4.27 28.18
N SER A 24 3.47 -4.89 28.82
CA SER A 24 2.37 -5.58 28.09
C SER A 24 1.51 -4.60 27.29
N LYS A 25 1.23 -3.39 27.81
CA LYS A 25 0.55 -2.34 27.03
C LYS A 25 1.41 -1.84 25.87
N PHE A 26 2.73 -1.75 26.04
CA PHE A 26 3.65 -1.33 25.00
C PHE A 26 3.76 -2.40 23.90
N GLU A 27 3.81 -3.68 24.25
CA GLU A 27 3.80 -4.81 23.31
C GLU A 27 2.47 -4.92 22.55
N ILE A 28 1.32 -4.76 23.22
CA ILE A 28 0.00 -4.77 22.57
C ILE A 28 -0.15 -3.60 21.60
N THR A 29 0.44 -2.42 21.91
CA THR A 29 0.44 -1.28 20.98
C THR A 29 1.38 -1.50 19.79
N LYS A 30 2.36 -2.39 19.91
CA LYS A 30 3.31 -2.71 18.84
C LYS A 30 2.79 -3.75 17.86
N THR A 31 1.81 -4.55 18.26
CA THR A 31 1.10 -5.49 17.38
C THR A 31 -0.18 -4.82 16.85
N LYS A 32 -0.06 -3.64 16.23
CA LYS A 32 -1.11 -3.18 15.33
C LYS A 32 -1.23 -4.26 14.26
N LEU A 33 -2.38 -4.94 14.21
CA LEU A 33 -2.65 -5.92 13.14
C LEU A 33 -2.43 -5.17 11.82
N ILE A 34 -1.43 -5.60 11.06
CA ILE A 34 -1.17 -5.01 9.75
C ILE A 34 -2.31 -5.50 8.87
N MET A 35 -3.32 -4.66 8.71
CA MET A 35 -4.44 -4.94 7.82
C MET A 35 -4.02 -4.55 6.40
N THR A 36 -4.03 -5.53 5.51
CA THR A 36 -3.95 -5.27 4.07
C THR A 36 -5.35 -5.15 3.51
N TYR A 37 -5.54 -4.22 2.58
CA TYR A 37 -6.82 -4.03 1.89
C TYR A 37 -6.89 -4.85 0.61
N THR A 38 -8.09 -5.18 0.17
CA THR A 38 -8.22 -5.71 -1.20
C THR A 38 -7.90 -4.60 -2.21
N PRO A 39 -7.29 -4.91 -3.36
CA PRO A 39 -7.01 -3.89 -4.38
C PRO A 39 -8.23 -3.09 -4.79
N ILE A 40 -9.41 -3.74 -4.85
CA ILE A 40 -10.66 -3.09 -5.24
C ILE A 40 -11.13 -2.08 -4.20
N THR A 41 -10.84 -2.26 -2.91
CA THR A 41 -11.13 -1.28 -1.86
C THR A 41 -10.39 0.03 -2.12
N ILE A 42 -9.09 -0.06 -2.41
CA ILE A 42 -8.26 1.12 -2.71
C ILE A 42 -8.66 1.77 -4.04
N ALA A 43 -8.97 0.95 -5.05
CA ALA A 43 -9.48 1.46 -6.33
C ALA A 43 -10.81 2.19 -6.15
N THR A 44 -11.74 1.63 -5.36
CA THR A 44 -13.04 2.27 -5.08
C THR A 44 -12.85 3.62 -4.39
N TYR A 45 -11.93 3.71 -3.43
CA TYR A 45 -11.58 4.98 -2.79
C TYR A 45 -11.17 6.06 -3.81
N PHE A 46 -10.25 5.75 -4.74
CA PHE A 46 -9.86 6.71 -5.77
C PHE A 46 -10.99 7.05 -6.75
N LEU A 47 -11.82 6.08 -7.11
CA LEU A 47 -13.01 6.33 -7.95
C LEU A 47 -14.01 7.26 -7.26
N GLN A 48 -14.17 7.16 -5.94
CA GLN A 48 -15.03 8.06 -5.15
C GLN A 48 -14.44 9.47 -5.01
N LYS A 49 -13.11 9.62 -5.02
CA LYS A 49 -12.43 10.93 -4.99
C LYS A 49 -12.71 11.75 -6.24
N GLU A 50 -12.85 11.11 -7.40
CA GLU A 50 -13.08 11.77 -8.67
C GLU A 50 -14.58 11.97 -8.97
N LYS A 51 -15.24 12.81 -8.18
CA LYS A 51 -16.70 12.97 -8.27
C LYS A 51 -17.20 13.64 -9.55
N ASP A 52 -16.46 14.59 -10.12
CA ASP A 52 -17.01 15.52 -11.12
C ASP A 52 -16.42 15.41 -12.54
N SER A 53 -15.19 14.94 -12.70
CA SER A 53 -14.50 14.96 -14.01
C SER A 53 -14.52 13.66 -14.77
N ARG A 54 -14.80 12.54 -14.10
CA ARG A 54 -14.86 11.16 -14.67
C ARG A 54 -13.75 10.89 -15.68
N THR A 55 -12.49 11.00 -15.26
CA THR A 55 -11.33 10.80 -16.14
C THR A 55 -10.60 9.48 -15.86
N ILE A 56 -11.07 8.70 -14.88
CA ILE A 56 -10.39 7.45 -14.48
C ILE A 56 -10.72 6.33 -15.48
N THR A 57 -9.69 5.94 -16.22
CA THR A 57 -9.70 4.75 -17.08
C THR A 57 -9.14 3.54 -16.35
N PRO A 58 -9.34 2.29 -16.84
CA PRO A 58 -8.69 1.10 -16.27
C PRO A 58 -7.18 1.25 -16.11
N MET A 59 -6.49 1.81 -17.10
CA MET A 59 -5.05 2.06 -16.99
C MET A 59 -4.73 3.02 -15.84
N LYS A 60 -5.46 4.13 -15.70
CA LYS A 60 -5.23 5.13 -14.65
C LYS A 60 -5.41 4.52 -13.26
N ILE A 61 -6.54 3.83 -13.02
CA ILE A 61 -6.83 3.28 -11.70
C ILE A 61 -5.81 2.22 -11.27
N ILE A 62 -5.41 1.32 -12.17
CA ILE A 62 -4.39 0.31 -11.89
C ILE A 62 -3.05 0.96 -11.51
N LYS A 63 -2.64 2.01 -12.25
CA LYS A 63 -1.39 2.73 -11.93
C LYS A 63 -1.48 3.51 -10.62
N LEU A 64 -2.62 4.14 -10.30
CA LEU A 64 -2.81 4.83 -9.03
C LEU A 64 -2.70 3.87 -7.85
N VAL A 65 -3.33 2.70 -7.91
CA VAL A 65 -3.24 1.69 -6.83
C VAL A 65 -1.83 1.14 -6.70
N TYR A 66 -1.13 0.90 -7.81
CA TYR A 66 0.28 0.49 -7.78
C TYR A 66 1.18 1.56 -7.14
N ILE A 67 1.00 2.82 -7.48
CA ILE A 67 1.75 3.95 -6.90
C ILE A 67 1.45 4.08 -5.41
N ALA A 68 0.18 3.93 -5.01
CA ALA A 68 -0.21 3.93 -3.60
C ALA A 68 0.46 2.80 -2.81
N GLN A 69 0.49 1.58 -3.35
CA GLN A 69 1.25 0.47 -2.78
C GLN A 69 2.73 0.82 -2.60
N GLY A 70 3.34 1.48 -3.59
CA GLY A 70 4.74 1.85 -3.54
C GLY A 70 5.06 2.87 -2.44
N TRP A 71 4.30 3.94 -2.36
CA TRP A 71 4.46 4.95 -1.30
C TRP A 71 4.16 4.37 0.07
N TYR A 72 3.13 3.53 0.18
CA TYR A 72 2.78 2.88 1.44
C TYR A 72 3.91 1.96 1.95
N LEU A 73 4.48 1.12 1.09
CA LEU A 73 5.63 0.28 1.43
C LEU A 73 6.81 1.12 1.95
N ALA A 74 7.10 2.25 1.30
CA ALA A 74 8.20 3.12 1.70
C ALA A 74 7.96 3.82 3.05
N LEU A 75 6.73 4.31 3.27
CA LEU A 75 6.37 5.10 4.46
C LEU A 75 6.01 4.24 5.67
N LYS A 76 5.55 2.99 5.46
CA LYS A 76 5.10 2.07 6.52
C LYS A 76 6.06 0.88 6.73
N ASN A 77 7.37 1.12 6.56
CA ASN A 77 8.44 0.15 6.84
C ASN A 77 8.27 -1.22 6.15
N GLY A 78 7.81 -1.23 4.90
CA GLY A 78 7.63 -2.44 4.10
C GLY A 78 6.30 -3.15 4.32
N ASN A 79 5.40 -2.59 5.12
CA ASN A 79 4.04 -3.10 5.25
C ASN A 79 3.29 -2.93 3.93
N SER A 80 2.53 -3.94 3.53
CA SER A 80 1.77 -3.90 2.28
C SER A 80 0.43 -3.21 2.49
N LEU A 81 0.06 -2.30 1.59
CA LEU A 81 -1.27 -1.69 1.55
C LEU A 81 -2.32 -2.68 1.04
N ILE A 82 -1.98 -3.42 -0.01
CA ILE A 82 -2.89 -4.34 -0.67
C ILE A 82 -2.47 -5.80 -0.50
N SER A 83 -3.44 -6.70 -0.52
CA SER A 83 -3.27 -8.15 -0.31
C SER A 83 -2.80 -8.91 -1.55
N GLU A 84 -2.43 -8.22 -2.63
CA GLU A 84 -2.05 -8.80 -3.91
C GLU A 84 -0.75 -8.19 -4.42
N ASN A 85 0.09 -9.01 -5.07
CA ASN A 85 1.31 -8.53 -5.70
C ASN A 85 1.04 -7.91 -7.08
N ALA A 86 1.80 -6.89 -7.43
CA ALA A 86 1.81 -6.37 -8.79
C ALA A 86 2.65 -7.25 -9.72
N GLU A 87 2.25 -7.34 -10.97
CA GLU A 87 2.96 -8.07 -12.03
C GLU A 87 3.50 -7.10 -13.09
N ALA A 88 4.66 -7.44 -13.67
CA ALA A 88 5.28 -6.70 -14.76
C ALA A 88 4.68 -7.17 -16.10
N TRP A 89 3.70 -6.43 -16.61
CA TRP A 89 3.11 -6.70 -17.93
C TRP A 89 3.63 -5.73 -18.98
N LYS A 90 3.32 -5.99 -20.26
CA LYS A 90 3.82 -5.20 -21.41
C LYS A 90 3.58 -3.68 -21.27
N TYR A 91 2.49 -3.27 -20.68
CA TYR A 91 2.10 -1.85 -20.51
C TYR A 91 2.29 -1.34 -19.08
N GLY A 92 3.31 -1.84 -18.39
CA GLY A 92 3.68 -1.42 -17.04
C GLY A 92 3.17 -2.36 -15.95
N PRO A 93 3.35 -1.98 -14.67
CA PRO A 93 2.90 -2.77 -13.54
C PRO A 93 1.38 -2.88 -13.52
N VAL A 94 0.88 -4.10 -13.29
CA VAL A 94 -0.54 -4.43 -13.24
C VAL A 94 -0.85 -5.17 -11.93
N ILE A 95 -2.01 -4.93 -11.38
CA ILE A 95 -2.61 -5.71 -10.32
C ILE A 95 -3.68 -6.57 -11.00
N PRO A 96 -3.49 -7.89 -11.13
CA PRO A 96 -4.33 -8.76 -11.94
C PRO A 96 -5.82 -8.68 -11.63
N SER A 97 -6.20 -8.65 -10.36
CA SER A 97 -7.60 -8.55 -9.95
C SER A 97 -8.27 -7.26 -10.42
N LEU A 98 -7.55 -6.13 -10.42
CA LEU A 98 -8.06 -4.85 -10.93
C LEU A 98 -8.16 -4.86 -12.45
N TYR A 99 -7.18 -5.46 -13.13
CA TYR A 99 -7.27 -5.63 -14.58
C TYR A 99 -8.52 -6.43 -14.95
N ASP A 100 -8.72 -7.58 -14.32
CA ASP A 100 -9.90 -8.44 -14.58
C ASP A 100 -11.21 -7.72 -14.28
N ARG A 101 -11.26 -6.94 -13.22
CA ARG A 101 -12.45 -6.15 -12.84
C ARG A 101 -12.79 -5.06 -13.85
N PHE A 102 -11.78 -4.38 -14.42
CA PHE A 102 -12.00 -3.17 -15.22
C PHE A 102 -11.69 -3.33 -16.72
N LYS A 103 -11.14 -4.46 -17.18
CA LYS A 103 -10.71 -4.67 -18.58
C LYS A 103 -11.81 -4.42 -19.62
N ASN A 104 -13.08 -4.66 -19.29
CA ASN A 104 -14.20 -4.47 -20.21
C ASN A 104 -14.47 -2.98 -20.56
N TRP A 105 -13.94 -2.04 -19.75
CA TRP A 105 -13.98 -0.63 -20.05
C TRP A 105 -12.95 -0.21 -21.12
N GLY A 106 -11.97 -1.06 -21.43
CA GLY A 106 -10.94 -0.79 -22.44
C GLY A 106 -10.18 0.51 -22.15
N SER A 107 -10.29 1.47 -23.07
CA SER A 107 -9.74 2.83 -22.90
C SER A 107 -10.78 3.86 -22.42
N SER A 108 -12.02 3.44 -22.23
CA SER A 108 -13.10 4.30 -21.78
C SER A 108 -13.01 4.59 -20.29
N VAL A 109 -13.68 5.65 -19.89
CA VAL A 109 -13.78 6.04 -18.47
C VAL A 109 -14.65 5.05 -17.71
N ILE A 110 -14.23 4.68 -16.51
CA ILE A 110 -15.01 3.86 -15.59
C ILE A 110 -16.15 4.74 -15.04
N ASN A 111 -17.39 4.43 -15.42
CA ASN A 111 -18.55 5.21 -14.98
C ASN A 111 -19.36 4.51 -13.87
N GLU A 112 -18.95 3.32 -13.46
CA GLU A 112 -19.55 2.55 -12.38
C GLU A 112 -18.57 2.45 -11.20
N ILE A 113 -18.94 3.00 -10.05
CA ILE A 113 -18.17 2.86 -8.81
C ILE A 113 -18.61 1.56 -8.13
N PRO A 114 -17.68 0.63 -7.84
CA PRO A 114 -18.02 -0.59 -7.12
C PRO A 114 -18.65 -0.28 -5.76
N ASN A 115 -19.67 -1.03 -5.37
CA ASN A 115 -20.30 -0.92 -4.06
C ASN A 115 -19.44 -1.63 -3.00
N ILE A 116 -18.31 -1.02 -2.65
CA ILE A 116 -17.36 -1.50 -1.64
C ILE A 116 -17.31 -0.50 -0.52
N ASP A 117 -17.36 -0.98 0.71
CA ASP A 117 -17.19 -0.16 1.90
C ASP A 117 -15.73 0.31 2.02
N THR A 118 -15.49 1.59 1.83
CA THR A 118 -14.18 2.23 1.98
C THR A 118 -13.97 2.81 3.38
N SER A 119 -14.97 2.80 4.25
CA SER A 119 -14.86 3.29 5.64
C SER A 119 -13.97 2.41 6.52
N ILE A 120 -13.65 1.20 6.06
CA ILE A 120 -12.70 0.29 6.71
C ILE A 120 -11.24 0.75 6.58
N ILE A 121 -10.94 1.72 5.70
CA ILE A 121 -9.59 2.24 5.54
C ILE A 121 -9.25 3.12 6.75
N GLU A 122 -8.18 2.76 7.46
CA GLU A 122 -7.76 3.51 8.63
C GLU A 122 -7.32 4.94 8.28
N LYS A 123 -7.51 5.86 9.22
CA LYS A 123 -7.21 7.29 9.03
C LYS A 123 -5.77 7.54 8.56
N ASP A 124 -4.81 6.88 9.20
CA ASP A 124 -3.38 7.03 8.89
C ASP A 124 -3.03 6.51 7.48
N ASP A 125 -3.85 5.61 6.92
CA ASP A 125 -3.69 5.05 5.58
C ASP A 125 -4.38 5.93 4.55
N LEU A 126 -5.51 6.56 4.91
CA LEU A 126 -6.17 7.59 4.10
C LEU A 126 -5.23 8.76 3.80
N GLU A 127 -4.40 9.18 4.76
CA GLU A 127 -3.43 10.26 4.56
C GLU A 127 -2.45 9.93 3.41
N VAL A 128 -1.96 8.70 3.35
CA VAL A 128 -1.09 8.24 2.24
C VAL A 128 -1.84 8.23 0.91
N LEU A 129 -3.10 7.76 0.92
CA LEU A 129 -3.92 7.71 -0.30
C LEU A 129 -4.27 9.13 -0.79
N ASP A 130 -4.54 10.05 0.11
CA ASP A 130 -4.81 11.45 -0.22
C ASP A 130 -3.58 12.13 -0.81
N ASP A 131 -2.40 11.88 -0.26
CA ASP A 131 -1.13 12.38 -0.82
C ASP A 131 -0.89 11.83 -2.22
N VAL A 132 -1.17 10.55 -2.45
CA VAL A 132 -1.08 9.95 -3.79
C VAL A 132 -2.08 10.60 -4.74
N TRP A 133 -3.32 10.82 -4.33
CA TRP A 133 -4.31 11.50 -5.13
C TRP A 133 -3.89 12.93 -5.48
N ASN A 134 -3.43 13.69 -4.52
CA ASN A 134 -3.01 15.09 -4.71
C ASN A 134 -1.82 15.23 -5.67
N ASN A 135 -0.91 14.24 -5.71
CA ASN A 135 0.30 14.29 -6.54
C ASN A 135 0.15 13.60 -7.91
N TYR A 136 -0.82 12.69 -8.05
CA TYR A 136 -0.94 11.83 -9.25
C TYR A 136 -2.34 11.79 -9.85
N GLY A 137 -3.37 12.24 -9.13
CA GLY A 137 -4.77 12.16 -9.55
C GLY A 137 -5.11 13.00 -10.80
N ASP A 138 -4.37 14.08 -11.04
CA ASP A 138 -4.48 14.93 -12.23
C ASP A 138 -3.89 14.28 -13.50
N LYS A 139 -3.08 13.25 -13.36
CA LYS A 139 -2.35 12.62 -14.47
C LYS A 139 -3.22 11.58 -15.19
N SER A 140 -3.09 11.53 -16.50
CA SER A 140 -3.70 10.47 -17.31
C SER A 140 -3.05 9.10 -17.07
N GLY A 141 -3.77 8.02 -17.42
CA GLY A 141 -3.22 6.67 -17.35
C GLY A 141 -1.94 6.50 -18.18
N ILE A 142 -1.84 7.20 -19.32
CA ILE A 142 -0.63 7.19 -20.17
C ILE A 142 0.55 7.87 -19.48
N GLN A 143 0.33 9.03 -18.84
CA GLN A 143 1.37 9.72 -18.09
C GLN A 143 1.87 8.90 -16.89
N LEU A 144 0.94 8.27 -16.16
CA LEU A 144 1.31 7.38 -15.06
C LEU A 144 2.04 6.13 -15.56
N SER A 145 1.60 5.56 -16.68
CA SER A 145 2.30 4.45 -17.34
C SER A 145 3.73 4.85 -17.70
N GLY A 146 3.94 6.02 -18.33
CA GLY A 146 5.27 6.52 -18.66
C GLY A 146 6.21 6.57 -17.46
N LYS A 147 5.74 7.12 -16.32
CA LYS A 147 6.52 7.16 -15.08
C LYS A 147 6.95 5.78 -14.57
N THR A 148 6.08 4.78 -14.70
CA THR A 148 6.39 3.41 -14.25
C THR A 148 7.29 2.64 -15.23
N HIS A 149 7.46 3.13 -16.47
CA HIS A 149 8.32 2.55 -17.50
C HIS A 149 9.73 3.15 -17.54
N GLU A 150 10.01 4.15 -16.73
CA GLU A 150 11.34 4.74 -16.69
C GLU A 150 12.42 3.67 -16.38
N PRO A 151 13.64 3.83 -16.87
CA PRO A 151 14.75 2.94 -16.55
C PRO A 151 14.98 2.83 -15.03
N ASN A 152 15.40 1.66 -14.58
CA ASN A 152 15.67 1.36 -13.17
C ASN A 152 14.43 1.36 -12.23
N THR A 153 13.21 1.46 -12.77
CA THR A 153 11.99 1.24 -11.99
C THR A 153 11.83 -0.23 -11.60
N PRO A 154 11.04 -0.56 -10.57
CA PRO A 154 10.74 -1.95 -10.23
C PRO A 154 10.17 -2.75 -11.40
N TRP A 155 9.30 -2.10 -12.18
CA TRP A 155 8.72 -2.71 -13.37
C TRP A 155 9.80 -3.02 -14.42
N SER A 156 10.65 -2.05 -14.80
CA SER A 156 11.65 -2.26 -15.86
C SER A 156 12.61 -3.40 -15.51
N LYS A 157 13.10 -3.43 -14.26
CA LYS A 157 14.00 -4.49 -13.77
C LYS A 157 13.34 -5.87 -13.80
N THR A 158 12.08 -5.95 -13.37
CA THR A 158 11.34 -7.23 -13.38
C THR A 158 10.99 -7.66 -14.80
N TRP A 159 10.56 -6.73 -15.64
CA TRP A 159 10.21 -6.99 -17.03
C TRP A 159 11.40 -7.48 -17.85
N GLU A 160 12.55 -6.86 -17.73
CA GLU A 160 13.79 -7.30 -18.38
C GLU A 160 14.15 -8.72 -18.02
N LYS A 161 14.12 -9.06 -16.73
CA LYS A 161 14.37 -10.41 -16.24
C LYS A 161 13.31 -11.42 -16.73
N ALA A 162 12.03 -11.05 -16.69
CA ALA A 162 10.94 -11.92 -17.09
C ALA A 162 10.90 -12.24 -18.60
N ARG A 163 11.48 -11.36 -19.45
CA ARG A 163 11.59 -11.62 -20.90
C ARG A 163 12.49 -12.81 -21.24
N GLU A 164 13.38 -13.20 -20.34
CA GLU A 164 14.30 -14.33 -20.50
C GLU A 164 13.70 -15.65 -20.01
N THR A 165 12.50 -15.60 -19.40
CA THR A 165 11.84 -16.77 -18.83
C THR A 165 10.41 -16.90 -19.36
N THR A 166 9.84 -18.10 -19.21
CA THR A 166 8.43 -18.38 -19.53
C THR A 166 7.57 -18.58 -18.30
N LYS A 167 8.16 -18.39 -17.10
CA LYS A 167 7.47 -18.65 -15.84
C LYS A 167 6.67 -17.42 -15.41
N LYS A 168 5.41 -17.65 -15.07
CA LYS A 168 4.50 -16.58 -14.61
C LYS A 168 4.98 -15.93 -13.31
N GLU A 169 5.62 -16.70 -12.44
CA GLU A 169 6.18 -16.21 -11.16
C GLU A 169 7.24 -15.13 -11.35
N ASP A 170 7.96 -15.16 -12.46
CA ASP A 170 8.99 -14.18 -12.78
C ASP A 170 8.41 -12.80 -13.16
N LEU A 171 7.10 -12.73 -13.43
CA LEU A 171 6.39 -11.47 -13.65
C LEU A 171 6.06 -10.73 -12.35
N ILE A 172 6.09 -11.39 -11.19
CA ILE A 172 5.79 -10.75 -9.90
C ILE A 172 6.85 -9.70 -9.58
N ILE A 173 6.41 -8.46 -9.35
CA ILE A 173 7.29 -7.38 -8.92
C ILE A 173 7.47 -7.50 -7.40
N PRO A 174 8.68 -7.78 -6.88
CA PRO A 174 8.89 -7.92 -5.44
C PRO A 174 8.59 -6.62 -4.69
N ASN A 175 7.83 -6.72 -3.60
CA ASN A 175 7.53 -5.57 -2.73
C ASN A 175 8.80 -4.90 -2.18
N SER A 176 9.88 -5.66 -1.93
CA SER A 176 11.17 -5.11 -1.53
C SER A 176 11.78 -4.18 -2.60
N LEU A 177 11.66 -4.55 -3.87
CA LEU A 177 12.14 -3.73 -4.98
C LEU A 177 11.29 -2.46 -5.14
N ILE A 178 9.97 -2.57 -4.98
CA ILE A 178 9.05 -1.43 -5.00
C ILE A 178 9.40 -0.49 -3.83
N MET A 179 9.52 -1.01 -2.61
CA MET A 179 9.87 -0.22 -1.42
C MET A 179 11.17 0.57 -1.62
N GLN A 180 12.23 -0.11 -2.06
CA GLN A 180 13.53 0.54 -2.28
C GLN A 180 13.45 1.69 -3.29
N HIS A 181 12.70 1.51 -4.38
CA HIS A 181 12.51 2.55 -5.38
C HIS A 181 11.85 3.80 -4.79
N TYR A 182 10.75 3.64 -4.06
CA TYR A 182 10.02 4.76 -3.47
C TYR A 182 10.77 5.40 -2.28
N GLN A 183 11.54 4.63 -1.51
CA GLN A 183 12.45 5.18 -0.50
C GLN A 183 13.54 6.07 -1.12
N ASN A 184 14.10 5.65 -2.25
CA ASN A 184 15.08 6.48 -2.98
C ASN A 184 14.46 7.80 -3.46
N LEU A 185 13.18 7.80 -3.88
CA LEU A 185 12.48 9.04 -4.25
C LEU A 185 12.27 9.99 -3.06
N LEU A 186 12.14 9.48 -1.82
CA LEU A 186 12.07 10.30 -0.62
C LEU A 186 13.40 11.00 -0.30
N SER A 187 14.53 10.34 -0.60
CA SER A 187 15.86 10.85 -0.25
C SER A 187 16.39 11.93 -1.21
N VAL A 188 15.74 12.14 -2.36
CA VAL A 188 16.16 13.12 -3.39
C VAL A 188 15.44 14.48 -3.21
N LYS A 189 14.54 14.61 -2.25
CA LYS A 189 13.91 15.88 -1.86
C LYS A 189 14.68 16.53 -0.72
#